data_52c41b7e67add83803b0ec6b4fbf9fe0
#
_entry.id   52c41b7e67add83803b0ec6b4fbf9fe0
#
_cell.length_a   1.000
_cell.length_b   1.000
_cell.length_c   1.000
_cell.angle_alpha   90.00
_cell.angle_beta   90.00
_cell.angle_gamma   90.00
#
_symmetry.space_group_name_H-M   'P 1'
#
loop_
_entity.id
_entity.type
_entity.pdbx_description
1 polymer ?
#
loop_
_entity_poly.entity_id
_entity_poly.type
_entity_poly.pdbx_seq_one_letter_code
_entity_poly.pdbx_strand_id
1 'polypeptide(L)'
;MTAVITGGSRGIGLGIAKELLKIGYTVILTARKRSDEINSLQLQYPLKVFFEVCDISVMQCIENLVDSVKNRFGKIDLLVNNAGVAPKERKDILEITPKDFDDLADINLKGTFFVTQKFAPLLIENGGGRIVNISSMSAYTASVNRGEYCISKAGISMMTKLYAARLAEYGISVLEIRPGIIETDMTSKVKEKYEKLIADGITPIKRMGQPEDIGKCVASIAQGNFDFCTGTVIDCDGGFNVRCL
;
A
#
# COMPACT_ATOMS: atom_id res chain seq x y z
N MET A 1 9.84 -17.36 -2.62
CA MET A 1 8.70 -16.48 -2.93
C MET A 1 9.21 -15.05 -3.04
N THR A 2 8.67 -14.28 -3.99
CA THR A 2 9.12 -12.92 -4.31
C THR A 2 7.96 -11.94 -4.22
N ALA A 3 8.17 -10.83 -3.51
CA ALA A 3 7.19 -9.76 -3.37
C ALA A 3 7.73 -8.44 -3.94
N VAL A 4 6.88 -7.71 -4.67
CA VAL A 4 7.13 -6.33 -5.08
C VAL A 4 6.31 -5.41 -4.18
N ILE A 5 6.96 -4.38 -3.59
CA ILE A 5 6.32 -3.43 -2.69
C ILE A 5 6.58 -2.01 -3.20
N THR A 6 5.53 -1.36 -3.68
CA THR A 6 5.65 0.05 -4.08
C THR A 6 5.65 0.97 -2.85
N GLY A 7 6.44 2.05 -2.89
CA GLY A 7 6.60 2.93 -1.74
C GLY A 7 7.29 2.28 -0.53
N GLY A 8 8.20 1.32 -0.79
CA GLY A 8 8.85 0.49 0.23
C GLY A 8 10.00 1.15 1.01
N SER A 9 10.32 2.42 0.74
CA SER A 9 11.52 3.06 1.31
C SER A 9 11.37 3.49 2.77
N ARG A 10 10.16 3.59 3.30
CA ARG A 10 9.87 4.05 4.68
C ARG A 10 8.45 3.68 5.11
N GLY A 11 8.11 4.01 6.35
CA GLY A 11 6.77 3.90 6.90
C GLY A 11 6.14 2.52 6.69
N ILE A 12 4.88 2.49 6.27
CA ILE A 12 4.11 1.25 6.10
C ILE A 12 4.80 0.27 5.15
N GLY A 13 5.29 0.75 4.00
CA GLY A 13 5.94 -0.13 3.02
C GLY A 13 7.19 -0.81 3.56
N LEU A 14 8.00 -0.11 4.35
CA LEU A 14 9.17 -0.68 5.02
C LEU A 14 8.75 -1.68 6.12
N GLY A 15 7.69 -1.38 6.88
CA GLY A 15 7.12 -2.30 7.87
C GLY A 15 6.63 -3.59 7.22
N ILE A 16 5.95 -3.50 6.08
CA ILE A 16 5.54 -4.65 5.27
C ILE A 16 6.75 -5.48 4.82
N ALA A 17 7.80 -4.82 4.32
CA ALA A 17 9.02 -5.51 3.88
C ALA A 17 9.65 -6.32 5.01
N LYS A 18 9.77 -5.73 6.21
CA LYS A 18 10.32 -6.41 7.39
C LYS A 18 9.52 -7.66 7.78
N GLU A 19 8.18 -7.58 7.77
CA GLU A 19 7.34 -8.73 8.12
C GLU A 19 7.39 -9.83 7.05
N LEU A 20 7.44 -9.48 5.75
CA LEU A 20 7.60 -10.44 4.68
C LEU A 20 8.97 -11.15 4.71
N LEU A 21 10.04 -10.44 5.07
CA LEU A 21 11.36 -11.04 5.27
C LEU A 21 11.38 -12.08 6.38
N LYS A 22 10.66 -11.85 7.49
CA LYS A 22 10.54 -12.82 8.60
C LYS A 22 9.91 -14.15 8.17
N ILE A 23 9.00 -14.12 7.20
CA ILE A 23 8.37 -15.32 6.64
C ILE A 23 9.06 -15.85 5.39
N GLY A 24 10.27 -15.36 5.10
CA GLY A 24 11.17 -15.93 4.10
C GLY A 24 11.05 -15.36 2.69
N TYR A 25 10.25 -14.33 2.45
CA TYR A 25 10.15 -13.69 1.15
C TYR A 25 11.45 -12.99 0.74
N THR A 26 11.70 -12.95 -0.55
CA THR A 26 12.56 -11.97 -1.19
C THR A 26 11.71 -10.74 -1.52
N VAL A 27 12.16 -9.55 -1.15
CA VAL A 27 11.41 -8.31 -1.33
C VAL A 27 12.10 -7.38 -2.32
N ILE A 28 11.35 -6.87 -3.28
CA ILE A 28 11.76 -5.86 -4.24
C ILE A 28 11.03 -4.58 -3.82
N LEU A 29 11.76 -3.66 -3.23
CA LEU A 29 11.25 -2.38 -2.77
C LEU A 29 11.40 -1.35 -3.88
N THR A 30 10.38 -0.54 -4.11
CA THR A 30 10.49 0.55 -5.06
C THR A 30 10.01 1.87 -4.46
N ALA A 31 10.70 2.95 -4.80
CA ALA A 31 10.38 4.32 -4.45
C ALA A 31 11.13 5.29 -5.38
N ARG A 32 10.79 6.58 -5.31
CA ARG A 32 11.47 7.63 -6.08
C ARG A 32 12.92 7.86 -5.66
N LYS A 33 13.27 7.54 -4.42
CA LYS A 33 14.62 7.67 -3.87
C LYS A 33 14.90 6.53 -2.88
N ARG A 34 16.14 6.09 -2.87
CA ARG A 34 16.65 5.14 -1.87
C ARG A 34 16.79 5.85 -0.52
N SER A 35 16.56 5.14 0.57
CA SER A 35 16.74 5.62 1.94
C SER A 35 17.82 4.83 2.68
N ASP A 36 18.30 5.36 3.79
CA ASP A 36 19.30 4.68 4.63
C ASP A 36 18.73 3.42 5.28
N GLU A 37 17.44 3.41 5.57
CA GLU A 37 16.76 2.22 6.08
C GLU A 37 16.78 1.07 5.08
N ILE A 38 16.66 1.36 3.76
CA ILE A 38 16.82 0.33 2.73
C ILE A 38 18.26 -0.19 2.71
N ASN A 39 19.26 0.70 2.81
CA ASN A 39 20.66 0.30 2.86
C ASN A 39 20.93 -0.62 4.04
N SER A 40 20.44 -0.25 5.23
CA SER A 40 20.54 -1.05 6.44
C SER A 40 19.85 -2.42 6.31
N LEU A 41 18.64 -2.43 5.75
CA LEU A 41 17.90 -3.66 5.54
C LEU A 41 18.57 -4.58 4.52
N GLN A 42 19.17 -4.00 3.46
CA GLN A 42 19.90 -4.75 2.45
C GLN A 42 21.20 -5.34 3.00
N LEU A 43 21.90 -4.65 3.90
CA LEU A 43 23.05 -5.19 4.61
C LEU A 43 22.67 -6.37 5.51
N GLN A 44 21.52 -6.30 6.16
CA GLN A 44 21.01 -7.38 7.01
C GLN A 44 20.53 -8.59 6.19
N TYR A 45 19.99 -8.37 4.98
CA TYR A 45 19.42 -9.39 4.10
C TYR A 45 19.93 -9.26 2.65
N PRO A 46 21.25 -9.44 2.39
CA PRO A 46 21.87 -9.07 1.12
C PRO A 46 21.33 -9.82 -0.10
N LEU A 47 20.80 -11.04 0.10
CA LEU A 47 20.25 -11.87 -0.98
C LEU A 47 18.71 -11.83 -1.06
N LYS A 48 18.06 -11.05 -0.19
CA LYS A 48 16.61 -11.02 -0.09
C LYS A 48 16.00 -9.62 -0.22
N VAL A 49 16.81 -8.57 -0.17
CA VAL A 49 16.33 -7.19 -0.29
C VAL A 49 16.91 -6.55 -1.54
N PHE A 50 16.05 -6.13 -2.43
CA PHE A 50 16.39 -5.43 -3.67
C PHE A 50 15.66 -4.10 -3.72
N PHE A 51 16.26 -3.13 -4.40
CA PHE A 51 15.65 -1.81 -4.54
C PHE A 51 15.77 -1.29 -5.97
N GLU A 52 14.64 -0.84 -6.51
CA GLU A 52 14.52 -0.25 -7.83
C GLU A 52 13.92 1.16 -7.72
N VAL A 53 14.52 2.12 -8.41
CA VAL A 53 13.96 3.48 -8.47
C VAL A 53 12.77 3.49 -9.41
N CYS A 54 11.61 3.92 -8.92
CA CYS A 54 10.43 4.07 -9.74
C CYS A 54 9.50 5.17 -9.18
N ASP A 55 9.11 6.09 -10.04
CA ASP A 55 7.97 6.97 -9.82
C ASP A 55 6.76 6.35 -10.53
N ILE A 56 5.78 5.88 -9.76
CA ILE A 56 4.61 5.20 -10.30
C ILE A 56 3.63 6.15 -11.04
N SER A 57 3.82 7.47 -10.97
CA SER A 57 3.09 8.43 -11.80
C SER A 57 3.59 8.46 -13.24
N VAL A 58 4.75 7.86 -13.53
CA VAL A 58 5.40 7.85 -14.84
C VAL A 58 5.34 6.45 -15.44
N MET A 59 4.56 6.27 -16.51
CA MET A 59 4.35 4.96 -17.14
C MET A 59 5.64 4.26 -17.53
N GLN A 60 6.61 4.98 -18.12
CA GLN A 60 7.88 4.39 -18.51
C GLN A 60 8.66 3.84 -17.30
N CYS A 61 8.56 4.47 -16.13
CA CYS A 61 9.18 3.94 -14.91
C CYS A 61 8.53 2.62 -14.46
N ILE A 62 7.20 2.50 -14.62
CA ILE A 62 6.48 1.26 -14.32
C ILE A 62 6.91 0.14 -15.28
N GLU A 63 6.99 0.42 -16.57
CA GLU A 63 7.40 -0.55 -17.59
C GLU A 63 8.84 -1.04 -17.35
N ASN A 64 9.76 -0.12 -17.12
CA ASN A 64 11.15 -0.44 -16.79
C ASN A 64 11.26 -1.29 -15.51
N LEU A 65 10.44 -1.00 -14.50
CA LEU A 65 10.39 -1.77 -13.26
C LEU A 65 9.92 -3.21 -13.52
N VAL A 66 8.86 -3.39 -14.29
CA VAL A 66 8.32 -4.72 -14.64
C VAL A 66 9.37 -5.53 -15.40
N ASP A 67 10.02 -4.92 -16.39
CA ASP A 67 11.08 -5.58 -17.19
C ASP A 67 12.27 -5.95 -16.32
N SER A 68 12.72 -5.07 -15.42
CA SER A 68 13.80 -5.37 -14.47
C SER A 68 13.44 -6.55 -13.57
N VAL A 69 12.22 -6.55 -13.01
CA VAL A 69 11.74 -7.63 -12.16
C VAL A 69 11.62 -8.95 -12.95
N LYS A 70 11.04 -8.92 -14.15
CA LYS A 70 10.92 -10.09 -15.01
C LYS A 70 12.28 -10.69 -15.37
N ASN A 71 13.21 -9.85 -15.79
CA ASN A 71 14.55 -10.31 -16.19
C ASN A 71 15.37 -10.89 -15.04
N ARG A 72 15.20 -10.35 -13.83
CA ARG A 72 16.00 -10.76 -12.67
C ARG A 72 15.39 -11.90 -11.86
N PHE A 73 14.08 -11.95 -11.74
CA PHE A 73 13.37 -12.88 -10.86
C PHE A 73 12.45 -13.84 -11.63
N GLY A 74 12.13 -13.54 -12.88
CA GLY A 74 11.23 -14.31 -13.74
C GLY A 74 9.76 -14.20 -13.36
N LYS A 75 9.45 -14.26 -12.08
CA LYS A 75 8.09 -14.30 -11.54
C LYS A 75 7.98 -13.56 -10.19
N ILE A 76 6.75 -13.24 -9.81
CA ILE A 76 6.43 -12.74 -8.48
C ILE A 76 5.26 -13.53 -7.88
N ASP A 77 5.21 -13.62 -6.55
CA ASP A 77 4.15 -14.29 -5.80
C ASP A 77 3.18 -13.28 -5.16
N LEU A 78 3.67 -12.05 -4.93
CA LEU A 78 2.92 -11.01 -4.24
C LEU A 78 3.25 -9.62 -4.83
N LEU A 79 2.22 -8.86 -5.12
CA LEU A 79 2.30 -7.42 -5.39
C LEU A 79 1.65 -6.65 -4.25
N VAL A 80 2.38 -5.70 -3.64
CA VAL A 80 1.83 -4.78 -2.64
C VAL A 80 1.83 -3.36 -3.19
N ASN A 81 0.67 -2.85 -3.51
CA ASN A 81 0.44 -1.47 -3.90
C ASN A 81 0.31 -0.60 -2.65
N ASN A 82 1.45 -0.08 -2.19
CA ASN A 82 1.51 0.74 -0.99
C ASN A 82 1.92 2.20 -1.29
N ALA A 83 2.55 2.47 -2.43
CA ALA A 83 2.94 3.83 -2.79
C ALA A 83 1.73 4.78 -2.79
N GLY A 84 1.90 5.91 -2.14
CA GLY A 84 0.88 6.94 -2.05
C GLY A 84 1.39 8.17 -1.31
N VAL A 85 0.73 9.28 -1.55
CA VAL A 85 1.05 10.57 -0.95
C VAL A 85 -0.18 11.19 -0.30
N ALA A 86 0.04 11.98 0.75
CA ALA A 86 -0.97 12.91 1.26
C ALA A 86 -0.93 14.20 0.43
N PRO A 87 -1.97 15.03 0.46
CA PRO A 87 -1.93 16.37 -0.10
C PRO A 87 -0.72 17.15 0.44
N LYS A 88 -0.05 17.92 -0.42
CA LYS A 88 1.05 18.82 -0.02
C LYS A 88 0.57 19.85 0.99
N GLU A 89 -0.61 20.36 0.77
CA GLU A 89 -1.35 21.26 1.63
C GLU A 89 -2.79 20.78 1.76
N ARG A 90 -3.36 20.89 2.95
CA ARG A 90 -4.77 20.57 3.18
C ARG A 90 -5.62 21.80 2.87
N LYS A 91 -6.38 21.76 1.78
CA LYS A 91 -7.28 22.81 1.32
C LYS A 91 -8.73 22.38 1.49
N ASP A 92 -9.60 23.34 1.73
CA ASP A 92 -11.04 23.07 1.65
C ASP A 92 -11.40 22.51 0.27
N ILE A 93 -12.37 21.60 0.22
CA ILE A 93 -12.79 20.95 -1.03
C ILE A 93 -13.22 21.95 -2.11
N LEU A 94 -13.67 23.15 -1.73
CA LEU A 94 -14.04 24.23 -2.64
C LEU A 94 -12.83 25.00 -3.19
N GLU A 95 -11.63 24.79 -2.64
CA GLU A 95 -10.39 25.49 -2.99
C GLU A 95 -9.35 24.58 -3.67
N ILE A 96 -9.60 23.26 -3.76
CA ILE A 96 -8.74 22.32 -4.42
C ILE A 96 -8.64 22.68 -5.91
N THR A 97 -7.42 22.89 -6.41
CA THR A 97 -7.20 23.19 -7.83
C THR A 97 -7.14 21.88 -8.65
N PRO A 98 -7.41 21.96 -9.97
CA PRO A 98 -7.22 20.80 -10.86
C PRO A 98 -5.81 20.19 -10.72
N LYS A 99 -4.78 21.01 -10.58
CA LYS A 99 -3.41 20.55 -10.41
C LYS A 99 -3.20 19.78 -9.10
N ASP A 100 -3.78 20.23 -7.99
CA ASP A 100 -3.70 19.51 -6.70
C ASP A 100 -4.34 18.13 -6.84
N PHE A 101 -5.49 18.06 -7.51
CA PHE A 101 -6.21 16.83 -7.79
C PHE A 101 -5.40 15.88 -8.67
N ASP A 102 -4.89 16.37 -9.80
CA ASP A 102 -4.12 15.58 -10.76
C ASP A 102 -2.81 15.05 -10.14
N ASP A 103 -2.03 15.90 -9.47
CA ASP A 103 -0.77 15.53 -8.81
C ASP A 103 -0.97 14.34 -7.85
N LEU A 104 -2.11 14.30 -7.14
CA LEU A 104 -2.42 13.24 -6.18
C LEU A 104 -3.03 12.01 -6.85
N ALA A 105 -3.97 12.21 -7.77
CA ALA A 105 -4.63 11.13 -8.51
C ALA A 105 -3.65 10.35 -9.38
N ASP A 106 -2.69 11.02 -10.02
CA ASP A 106 -1.65 10.39 -10.83
C ASP A 106 -0.81 9.39 -10.03
N ILE A 107 -0.53 9.68 -8.76
CA ILE A 107 0.24 8.77 -7.89
C ILE A 107 -0.69 7.73 -7.26
N ASN A 108 -1.71 8.19 -6.50
CA ASN A 108 -2.46 7.31 -5.61
C ASN A 108 -3.40 6.37 -6.36
N LEU A 109 -4.00 6.82 -7.46
CA LEU A 109 -5.02 6.06 -8.18
C LEU A 109 -4.50 5.53 -9.52
N LYS A 110 -4.12 6.41 -10.44
CA LYS A 110 -3.67 6.04 -11.79
C LYS A 110 -2.40 5.19 -11.74
N GLY A 111 -1.39 5.62 -10.98
CA GLY A 111 -0.14 4.85 -10.82
C GLY A 111 -0.39 3.46 -10.26
N THR A 112 -1.20 3.36 -9.20
CA THR A 112 -1.59 2.07 -8.60
C THR A 112 -2.32 1.17 -9.59
N PHE A 113 -3.23 1.73 -10.39
CA PHE A 113 -3.95 1.00 -11.43
C PHE A 113 -2.99 0.39 -12.46
N PHE A 114 -2.08 1.18 -13.00
CA PHE A 114 -1.16 0.72 -14.04
C PHE A 114 -0.05 -0.17 -13.51
N VAL A 115 0.43 0.02 -12.29
CA VAL A 115 1.31 -0.95 -11.62
C VAL A 115 0.64 -2.31 -11.57
N THR A 116 -0.61 -2.37 -11.12
CA THR A 116 -1.37 -3.63 -11.06
C THR A 116 -1.53 -4.24 -12.45
N GLN A 117 -1.94 -3.45 -13.44
CA GLN A 117 -2.12 -3.91 -14.83
C GLN A 117 -0.84 -4.51 -15.41
N LYS A 118 0.31 -3.85 -15.20
CA LYS A 118 1.59 -4.26 -15.78
C LYS A 118 2.23 -5.45 -15.06
N PHE A 119 1.98 -5.62 -13.74
CA PHE A 119 2.47 -6.77 -12.99
C PHE A 119 1.54 -7.99 -13.06
N ALA A 120 0.26 -7.83 -13.37
CA ALA A 120 -0.69 -8.94 -13.45
C ALA A 120 -0.22 -10.09 -14.38
N PRO A 121 0.37 -9.83 -15.57
CA PRO A 121 0.91 -10.91 -16.42
C PRO A 121 1.96 -11.78 -15.72
N LEU A 122 2.85 -11.20 -14.88
CA LEU A 122 3.86 -11.98 -14.16
C LEU A 122 3.25 -12.92 -13.10
N LEU A 123 2.16 -12.49 -12.46
CA LEU A 123 1.39 -13.34 -11.54
C LEU A 123 0.65 -14.44 -12.30
N ILE A 124 0.08 -14.14 -13.47
CA ILE A 124 -0.59 -15.11 -14.33
C ILE A 124 0.42 -16.16 -14.83
N GLU A 125 1.56 -15.72 -15.36
CA GLU A 125 2.66 -16.60 -15.81
C GLU A 125 3.22 -17.47 -14.66
N ASN A 126 3.14 -16.99 -13.39
CA ASN A 126 3.49 -17.77 -12.20
C ASN A 126 2.46 -18.84 -11.83
N GLY A 127 1.27 -18.84 -12.43
CA GLY A 127 0.19 -19.75 -12.09
C GLY A 127 -0.67 -19.30 -10.91
N GLY A 128 -0.65 -18.01 -10.58
CA GLY A 128 -1.40 -17.42 -9.49
C GLY A 128 -0.54 -16.55 -8.57
N GLY A 129 -1.16 -16.03 -7.52
CA GLY A 129 -0.49 -15.17 -6.54
C GLY A 129 -1.45 -14.25 -5.82
N ARG A 130 -0.92 -13.17 -5.25
CA ARG A 130 -1.73 -12.25 -4.45
C ARG A 130 -1.39 -10.80 -4.76
N ILE A 131 -2.43 -9.96 -4.71
CA ILE A 131 -2.29 -8.49 -4.80
C ILE A 131 -2.90 -7.89 -3.55
N VAL A 132 -2.15 -7.01 -2.88
CA VAL A 132 -2.62 -6.27 -1.70
C VAL A 132 -2.56 -4.79 -2.00
N ASN A 133 -3.70 -4.13 -1.92
CA ASN A 133 -3.82 -2.69 -2.08
C ASN A 133 -3.90 -2.01 -0.71
N ILE A 134 -2.98 -1.09 -0.42
CA ILE A 134 -3.01 -0.29 0.79
C ILE A 134 -3.78 1.00 0.52
N SER A 135 -5.01 1.03 1.00
CA SER A 135 -5.85 2.22 0.89
C SER A 135 -5.79 3.11 2.15
N SER A 136 -6.87 3.31 2.84
CA SER A 136 -6.96 4.11 4.08
C SER A 136 -8.38 4.05 4.63
N MET A 137 -8.57 4.33 5.92
CA MET A 137 -9.88 4.68 6.48
C MET A 137 -10.54 5.86 5.73
N SER A 138 -9.75 6.70 5.04
CA SER A 138 -10.25 7.80 4.19
C SER A 138 -10.99 7.30 2.93
N ALA A 139 -11.01 6.00 2.66
CA ALA A 139 -11.83 5.44 1.59
C ALA A 139 -13.33 5.44 1.91
N TYR A 140 -13.71 5.55 3.19
CA TYR A 140 -15.11 5.57 3.65
C TYR A 140 -15.43 6.72 4.62
N THR A 141 -14.41 7.47 5.09
CA THR A 141 -14.61 8.64 5.94
C THR A 141 -14.43 9.93 5.16
N ALA A 142 -15.33 10.88 5.33
CA ALA A 142 -15.23 12.18 4.70
C ALA A 142 -14.26 13.10 5.44
N SER A 143 -13.41 13.79 4.70
CA SER A 143 -12.55 14.86 5.20
C SER A 143 -12.53 15.98 4.18
N VAL A 144 -13.31 17.05 4.46
CA VAL A 144 -13.53 18.17 3.53
C VAL A 144 -12.24 18.93 3.15
N ASN A 145 -11.21 18.83 3.97
CA ASN A 145 -9.92 19.50 3.73
C ASN A 145 -8.86 18.58 3.11
N ARG A 146 -9.25 17.49 2.48
CA ARG A 146 -8.42 16.57 1.67
C ARG A 146 -9.31 15.68 0.78
N GLY A 147 -10.27 16.29 0.10
CA GLY A 147 -11.28 15.59 -0.71
C GLY A 147 -10.67 14.71 -1.78
N GLU A 148 -9.65 15.20 -2.50
CA GLU A 148 -8.91 14.48 -3.54
C GLU A 148 -8.24 13.20 -3.00
N TYR A 149 -7.74 13.23 -1.78
CA TYR A 149 -7.17 12.06 -1.11
C TYR A 149 -8.25 11.01 -0.81
N CYS A 150 -9.38 11.44 -0.25
CA CYS A 150 -10.51 10.56 0.03
C CYS A 150 -11.01 9.88 -1.24
N ILE A 151 -11.17 10.64 -2.33
CA ILE A 151 -11.60 10.13 -3.64
C ILE A 151 -10.58 9.11 -4.16
N SER A 152 -9.28 9.40 -4.09
CA SER A 152 -8.25 8.47 -4.55
C SER A 152 -8.29 7.15 -3.78
N LYS A 153 -8.48 7.19 -2.46
CA LYS A 153 -8.54 5.99 -1.62
C LYS A 153 -9.84 5.21 -1.79
N ALA A 154 -10.97 5.88 -2.02
CA ALA A 154 -12.21 5.23 -2.43
C ALA A 154 -12.09 4.56 -3.81
N GLY A 155 -11.37 5.18 -4.74
CA GLY A 155 -11.06 4.59 -6.05
C GLY A 155 -10.25 3.30 -5.93
N ILE A 156 -9.30 3.20 -4.98
CA ILE A 156 -8.56 1.96 -4.71
C ILE A 156 -9.50 0.84 -4.25
N SER A 157 -10.52 1.14 -3.45
CA SER A 157 -11.50 0.14 -3.02
C SER A 157 -12.29 -0.44 -4.20
N MET A 158 -12.69 0.40 -5.17
CA MET A 158 -13.34 -0.08 -6.38
C MET A 158 -12.37 -0.85 -7.27
N MET A 159 -11.15 -0.37 -7.42
CA MET A 159 -10.09 -1.05 -8.18
C MET A 159 -9.80 -2.45 -7.62
N THR A 160 -9.78 -2.62 -6.29
CA THR A 160 -9.62 -3.93 -5.64
C THR A 160 -10.69 -4.91 -6.12
N LYS A 161 -11.96 -4.50 -6.14
CA LYS A 161 -13.08 -5.35 -6.61
C LYS A 161 -12.96 -5.69 -8.09
N LEU A 162 -12.59 -4.72 -8.92
CA LEU A 162 -12.45 -4.93 -10.37
C LEU A 162 -11.33 -5.95 -10.68
N TYR A 163 -10.16 -5.79 -10.06
CA TYR A 163 -9.07 -6.75 -10.24
C TYR A 163 -9.35 -8.09 -9.58
N ALA A 164 -10.05 -8.14 -8.44
CA ALA A 164 -10.48 -9.38 -7.81
C ALA A 164 -11.38 -10.19 -8.76
N ALA A 165 -12.38 -9.54 -9.33
CA ALA A 165 -13.28 -10.18 -10.30
C ALA A 165 -12.55 -10.65 -11.56
N ARG A 166 -11.63 -9.82 -12.10
CA ARG A 166 -10.93 -10.12 -13.36
C ARG A 166 -9.86 -11.18 -13.24
N LEU A 167 -9.18 -11.26 -12.09
CA LEU A 167 -7.99 -12.08 -11.93
C LEU A 167 -8.26 -13.42 -11.20
N ALA A 168 -9.46 -13.63 -10.67
CA ALA A 168 -9.82 -14.86 -9.95
C ALA A 168 -9.66 -16.12 -10.80
N GLU A 169 -9.96 -16.08 -12.08
CA GLU A 169 -9.80 -17.20 -13.02
C GLU A 169 -8.34 -17.68 -13.17
N TYR A 170 -7.37 -16.82 -12.83
CA TYR A 170 -5.94 -17.13 -12.85
C TYR A 170 -5.37 -17.52 -11.48
N GLY A 171 -6.23 -17.79 -10.48
CA GLY A 171 -5.78 -18.10 -9.13
C GLY A 171 -5.12 -16.93 -8.40
N ILE A 172 -5.47 -15.69 -8.76
CA ILE A 172 -4.93 -14.48 -8.11
C ILE A 172 -5.99 -13.89 -7.21
N SER A 173 -5.70 -13.82 -5.91
CA SER A 173 -6.54 -13.09 -4.96
C SER A 173 -6.10 -11.62 -4.84
N VAL A 174 -7.07 -10.72 -4.77
CA VAL A 174 -6.83 -9.28 -4.63
C VAL A 174 -7.56 -8.78 -3.39
N LEU A 175 -6.84 -8.21 -2.44
CA LEU A 175 -7.39 -7.74 -1.17
C LEU A 175 -7.02 -6.28 -0.92
N GLU A 176 -7.79 -5.63 -0.09
CA GLU A 176 -7.54 -4.27 0.39
C GLU A 176 -7.24 -4.28 1.89
N ILE A 177 -6.21 -3.55 2.30
CA ILE A 177 -6.02 -3.20 3.71
C ILE A 177 -6.26 -1.71 3.85
N ARG A 178 -7.08 -1.32 4.83
CA ARG A 178 -7.35 0.08 5.21
C ARG A 178 -6.64 0.39 6.52
N PRO A 179 -5.47 1.02 6.47
CA PRO A 179 -4.83 1.53 7.68
C PRO A 179 -5.66 2.62 8.35
N GLY A 180 -5.68 2.61 9.68
CA GLY A 180 -6.14 3.72 10.49
C GLY A 180 -5.04 4.78 10.67
N ILE A 181 -4.89 5.26 11.91
CA ILE A 181 -3.87 6.24 12.28
C ILE A 181 -2.56 5.49 12.60
N ILE A 182 -1.64 5.46 11.64
CA ILE A 182 -0.35 4.75 11.76
C ILE A 182 0.78 5.75 12.00
N GLU A 183 1.68 5.43 12.91
CA GLU A 183 2.87 6.24 13.20
C GLU A 183 3.88 6.14 12.06
N THR A 184 4.04 7.22 11.30
CA THR A 184 4.93 7.35 10.14
C THR A 184 5.36 8.80 9.99
N ASP A 185 6.33 9.09 9.11
CA ASP A 185 6.71 10.47 8.76
C ASP A 185 5.51 11.29 8.26
N MET A 186 4.54 10.65 7.61
CA MET A 186 3.33 11.33 7.10
C MET A 186 2.45 11.86 8.24
N THR A 187 2.46 11.20 9.40
CA THR A 187 1.65 11.57 10.57
C THR A 187 2.43 12.32 11.63
N SER A 188 3.77 12.41 11.51
CA SER A 188 4.66 13.01 12.52
C SER A 188 4.27 14.45 12.90
N LYS A 189 3.91 15.28 11.90
CA LYS A 189 3.52 16.70 12.12
C LYS A 189 2.20 16.87 12.88
N VAL A 190 1.41 15.84 12.99
CA VAL A 190 0.08 15.84 13.64
C VAL A 190 -0.04 14.76 14.71
N LYS A 191 1.10 14.23 15.18
CA LYS A 191 1.17 13.13 16.14
C LYS A 191 0.41 13.46 17.43
N GLU A 192 0.75 14.57 18.08
CA GLU A 192 0.11 15.00 19.34
C GLU A 192 -1.42 15.14 19.21
N LYS A 193 -1.88 15.67 18.08
CA LYS A 193 -3.32 15.74 17.79
C LYS A 193 -3.97 14.38 17.76
N TYR A 194 -3.32 13.41 17.10
CA TYR A 194 -3.86 12.05 16.99
C TYR A 194 -3.78 11.29 18.31
N GLU A 195 -2.70 11.44 19.08
CA GLU A 195 -2.58 10.84 20.40
C GLU A 195 -3.71 11.33 21.33
N LYS A 196 -4.02 12.64 21.29
CA LYS A 196 -5.15 13.19 22.05
C LYS A 196 -6.49 12.61 21.60
N LEU A 197 -6.77 12.56 20.29
CA LEU A 197 -8.02 11.99 19.76
C LEU A 197 -8.18 10.51 20.14
N ILE A 198 -7.08 9.75 20.14
CA ILE A 198 -7.07 8.34 20.54
C ILE A 198 -7.34 8.21 22.03
N ALA A 199 -6.71 9.03 22.87
CA ALA A 199 -6.97 9.07 24.30
C ALA A 199 -8.45 9.42 24.59
N ASP A 200 -9.01 10.37 23.83
CA ASP A 200 -10.41 10.81 23.91
C ASP A 200 -11.40 9.76 23.35
N GLY A 201 -10.91 8.66 22.76
CA GLY A 201 -11.77 7.50 22.41
C GLY A 201 -12.16 7.39 20.94
N ILE A 202 -11.47 8.08 20.01
CA ILE A 202 -11.74 7.93 18.57
C ILE A 202 -11.52 6.50 18.07
N THR A 203 -10.70 5.72 18.77
CA THR A 203 -10.49 4.29 18.53
C THR A 203 -10.60 3.49 19.82
N PRO A 204 -11.18 2.28 19.79
CA PRO A 204 -11.18 1.35 20.92
C PRO A 204 -9.76 1.01 21.39
N ILE A 205 -8.84 0.72 20.45
CA ILE A 205 -7.42 0.47 20.77
C ILE A 205 -6.72 1.81 21.01
N LYS A 206 -6.22 2.01 22.25
CA LYS A 206 -5.70 3.29 22.75
C LYS A 206 -4.24 3.55 22.39
N ARG A 207 -3.85 3.29 21.13
CA ARG A 207 -2.54 3.63 20.59
C ARG A 207 -2.61 3.90 19.10
N MET A 208 -1.66 4.63 18.57
CA MET A 208 -1.43 4.65 17.13
C MET A 208 -1.01 3.26 16.66
N GLY A 209 -1.43 2.88 15.45
CA GLY A 209 -0.90 1.69 14.79
C GLY A 209 0.57 1.89 14.43
N GLN A 210 1.31 0.79 14.33
CA GLN A 210 2.69 0.77 13.85
C GLN A 210 2.74 0.24 12.41
N PRO A 211 3.74 0.60 11.60
CA PRO A 211 3.93 0.01 10.27
C PRO A 211 3.89 -1.52 10.26
N GLU A 212 4.42 -2.13 11.31
CA GLU A 212 4.44 -3.58 11.50
C GLU A 212 3.04 -4.18 11.72
N ASP A 213 2.05 -3.43 12.25
CA ASP A 213 0.67 -3.91 12.37
C ASP A 213 0.09 -4.18 10.96
N ILE A 214 0.35 -3.26 10.01
CA ILE A 214 -0.02 -3.45 8.61
C ILE A 214 0.79 -4.57 7.97
N GLY A 215 2.10 -4.62 8.25
CA GLY A 215 3.00 -5.65 7.77
C GLY A 215 2.55 -7.07 8.14
N LYS A 216 2.08 -7.27 9.36
CA LYS A 216 1.55 -8.57 9.83
C LYS A 216 0.28 -8.99 9.08
N CYS A 217 -0.61 -8.04 8.77
CA CYS A 217 -1.78 -8.32 7.95
C CYS A 217 -1.35 -8.77 6.54
N VAL A 218 -0.40 -8.06 5.89
CA VAL A 218 0.13 -8.45 4.59
C VAL A 218 0.83 -9.80 4.65
N ALA A 219 1.63 -10.06 5.69
CA ALA A 219 2.31 -11.36 5.87
C ALA A 219 1.30 -12.52 6.01
N SER A 220 0.19 -12.33 6.71
CA SER A 220 -0.87 -13.32 6.80
C SER A 220 -1.55 -13.59 5.46
N ILE A 221 -1.80 -12.55 4.66
CA ILE A 221 -2.29 -12.71 3.28
C ILE A 221 -1.26 -13.46 2.44
N ALA A 222 0.02 -13.10 2.53
CA ALA A 222 1.11 -13.73 1.80
C ALA A 222 1.26 -15.22 2.08
N GLN A 223 0.89 -15.69 3.28
CA GLN A 223 0.88 -17.10 3.68
C GLN A 223 -0.34 -17.88 3.14
N GLY A 224 -1.29 -17.24 2.47
CA GLY A 224 -2.48 -17.91 1.90
C GLY A 224 -3.69 -17.96 2.82
N ASN A 225 -3.63 -17.39 4.01
CA ASN A 225 -4.73 -17.47 4.98
C ASN A 225 -6.03 -16.79 4.50
N PHE A 226 -5.95 -16.00 3.41
CA PHE A 226 -7.07 -15.24 2.84
C PHE A 226 -7.35 -15.58 1.38
N ASP A 227 -6.89 -16.72 0.86
CA ASP A 227 -7.01 -17.03 -0.57
C ASP A 227 -8.47 -17.12 -1.04
N PHE A 228 -9.41 -17.54 -0.16
CA PHE A 228 -10.84 -17.56 -0.47
C PHE A 228 -11.55 -16.21 -0.22
N CYS A 229 -10.81 -15.17 0.18
CA CYS A 229 -11.35 -13.86 0.54
C CYS A 229 -11.06 -12.77 -0.52
N THR A 230 -10.97 -13.13 -1.82
CA THR A 230 -10.71 -12.12 -2.86
C THR A 230 -11.77 -11.02 -2.87
N GLY A 231 -11.36 -9.77 -3.07
CA GLY A 231 -12.23 -8.59 -3.05
C GLY A 231 -12.54 -8.05 -1.65
N THR A 232 -12.06 -8.73 -0.59
CA THR A 232 -12.33 -8.35 0.80
C THR A 232 -11.45 -7.17 1.25
N VAL A 233 -12.02 -6.40 2.16
CA VAL A 233 -11.36 -5.30 2.87
C VAL A 233 -11.03 -5.74 4.28
N ILE A 234 -9.81 -5.47 4.72
CA ILE A 234 -9.34 -5.64 6.09
C ILE A 234 -9.07 -4.25 6.69
N ASP A 235 -9.93 -3.82 7.61
CA ASP A 235 -9.69 -2.58 8.36
C ASP A 235 -8.67 -2.86 9.47
N CYS A 236 -7.47 -2.29 9.33
CA CYS A 236 -6.39 -2.34 10.31
C CYS A 236 -6.23 -0.94 10.94
N ASP A 237 -7.24 -0.53 11.71
CA ASP A 237 -7.51 0.87 12.09
C ASP A 237 -7.68 1.09 13.60
N GLY A 238 -7.45 0.06 14.41
CA GLY A 238 -7.62 0.14 15.87
C GLY A 238 -9.10 0.17 16.30
N GLY A 239 -10.01 -0.20 15.39
CA GLY A 239 -11.45 -0.17 15.61
C GLY A 239 -12.09 1.19 15.33
N PHE A 240 -11.45 2.05 14.54
CA PHE A 240 -11.99 3.35 14.16
C PHE A 240 -13.36 3.25 13.47
N ASN A 241 -13.61 2.17 12.73
CA ASN A 241 -14.88 1.92 12.06
C ASN A 241 -15.98 1.35 12.98
N VAL A 242 -15.65 0.99 14.22
CA VAL A 242 -16.62 0.43 15.18
C VAL A 242 -17.42 1.57 15.79
N ARG A 243 -18.75 1.51 15.62
CA ARG A 243 -19.67 2.45 16.28
C ARG A 243 -19.97 1.92 17.68
N CYS A 244 -19.71 2.75 18.71
CA CYS A 244 -20.15 2.49 20.07
C CYS A 244 -21.47 3.24 20.33
N LEU A 245 -22.40 2.58 21.05
CA LEU A 245 -23.64 3.19 21.53
C LEU A 245 -23.37 3.97 22.82
#